data_f82284f8170eb473ad9969d6dd53a651
#
_entry.id   f82284f8170eb473ad9969d6dd53a651
#
_cell.length_a   1.000
_cell.length_b   1.000
_cell.length_c   1.000
_cell.angle_alpha   90.00
_cell.angle_beta   90.00
_cell.angle_gamma   90.00
#
_symmetry.space_group_name_H-M   'P 1'
#
loop_
_entity.id
_entity.type
_entity.pdbx_description
1 polymer ?
#
loop_
_entity_poly.entity_id
_entity_poly.type
_entity_poly.pdbx_seq_one_letter_code
_entity_poly.pdbx_strand_id
1 'polypeptide(L)'
;IVKEIVDIRYNVKGFIVYKPWGMYVLKKMYSIYEKALEEHGHMPIHVPAVIPLEYFKKEEEHIKGFQDEVFFVTKAGKHVLPEHEIFVLRPTSETAIYPMFSLWIKGTKDLPLKVYQSEFVWRYETKATRPLIRGREILWIETHCAFRNEEEAKKQIENDIKIAYEIIEHIFGIPFLFFKRPEWDKFAGAEETYAADTLMKDNKALQILTTHF
;
A
#
# COMPACT_ATOMS: atom_id res chain seq x y z
N ILE A 1 8.59 12.23 -21.66
CA ILE A 1 8.16 11.97 -20.27
C ILE A 1 9.32 11.42 -19.46
N VAL A 2 9.93 10.31 -19.89
CA VAL A 2 11.04 9.66 -19.15
C VAL A 2 12.18 10.65 -18.85
N LYS A 3 12.49 11.54 -19.78
CA LYS A 3 13.63 12.48 -19.63
C LYS A 3 13.50 13.45 -18.46
N GLU A 4 12.30 13.88 -18.11
CA GLU A 4 12.05 14.92 -17.07
C GLU A 4 11.50 14.33 -15.76
N ILE A 5 10.84 13.18 -15.81
CA ILE A 5 10.11 12.60 -14.67
C ILE A 5 10.92 11.51 -13.97
N VAL A 6 11.44 10.53 -14.74
CA VAL A 6 12.19 9.40 -14.19
C VAL A 6 13.44 9.11 -15.01
N ASP A 7 14.46 8.52 -14.36
CA ASP A 7 15.62 7.93 -15.01
C ASP A 7 15.58 6.40 -14.84
N ILE A 8 15.57 5.70 -15.96
CA ILE A 8 15.48 4.23 -15.99
C ILE A 8 16.84 3.55 -16.22
N ARG A 9 17.92 4.31 -16.27
CA ARG A 9 19.28 3.79 -16.46
C ARG A 9 19.89 3.22 -15.19
N TYR A 10 19.21 3.40 -14.04
CA TYR A 10 19.60 2.72 -12.80
C TYR A 10 19.53 1.21 -13.01
N ASN A 11 20.68 0.54 -12.87
CA ASN A 11 20.86 -0.83 -13.34
C ASN A 11 20.28 -1.89 -12.36
N VAL A 12 19.07 -1.67 -11.89
CA VAL A 12 18.32 -2.65 -11.10
C VAL A 12 16.90 -2.72 -11.65
N LYS A 13 16.54 -3.88 -12.19
CA LYS A 13 15.23 -4.08 -12.83
C LYS A 13 14.09 -3.77 -11.85
N GLY A 14 13.16 -2.92 -12.29
CA GLY A 14 11.97 -2.57 -11.53
C GLY A 14 12.17 -1.48 -10.47
N PHE A 15 13.39 -0.96 -10.34
CA PHE A 15 13.71 0.21 -9.52
C PHE A 15 13.99 1.40 -10.44
N ILE A 16 13.42 2.55 -10.12
CA ILE A 16 13.56 3.75 -10.94
C ILE A 16 14.05 4.93 -10.10
N VAL A 17 14.76 5.84 -10.74
CA VAL A 17 15.14 7.11 -10.10
C VAL A 17 14.13 8.17 -10.48
N TYR A 18 13.45 8.75 -9.50
CA TYR A 18 12.60 9.91 -9.71
C TYR A 18 13.49 11.17 -9.84
N LYS A 19 13.36 11.86 -10.96
CA LYS A 19 14.06 13.13 -11.19
C LYS A 19 13.36 14.26 -10.40
N PRO A 20 14.01 15.41 -10.18
CA PRO A 20 13.47 16.48 -9.35
C PRO A 20 12.03 16.86 -9.71
N TRP A 21 11.74 17.05 -11.00
CA TRP A 21 10.39 17.41 -11.45
C TRP A 21 9.36 16.32 -11.13
N GLY A 22 9.69 15.06 -11.42
CA GLY A 22 8.83 13.92 -11.07
C GLY A 22 8.58 13.83 -9.59
N MET A 23 9.61 14.07 -8.77
CA MET A 23 9.47 14.04 -7.32
C MET A 23 8.66 15.20 -6.77
N TYR A 24 8.75 16.41 -7.36
CA TYR A 24 7.88 17.53 -7.00
C TYR A 24 6.40 17.21 -7.24
N VAL A 25 6.08 16.64 -8.40
CA VAL A 25 4.71 16.24 -8.73
C VAL A 25 4.19 15.21 -7.74
N LEU A 26 4.96 14.14 -7.51
CA LEU A 26 4.59 13.10 -6.55
C LEU A 26 4.35 13.65 -5.15
N LYS A 27 5.30 14.40 -4.60
CA LYS A 27 5.15 15.01 -3.27
C LYS A 27 3.89 15.88 -3.18
N LYS A 28 3.55 16.60 -4.25
CA LYS A 28 2.34 17.42 -4.26
C LYS A 28 1.08 16.57 -4.28
N MET A 29 1.04 15.50 -5.09
CA MET A 29 -0.09 14.58 -5.12
C MET A 29 -0.29 13.91 -3.75
N TYR A 30 0.80 13.42 -3.15
CA TYR A 30 0.76 12.81 -1.83
C TYR A 30 0.24 13.79 -0.78
N SER A 31 0.78 15.01 -0.71
CA SER A 31 0.34 16.01 0.28
C SER A 31 -1.14 16.38 0.17
N ILE A 32 -1.71 16.31 -1.03
CA ILE A 32 -3.14 16.56 -1.24
C ILE A 32 -3.96 15.38 -0.69
N TYR A 33 -3.55 14.15 -0.99
CA TYR A 33 -4.24 12.95 -0.53
C TYR A 33 -4.14 12.77 1.00
N GLU A 34 -2.95 12.97 1.56
CA GLU A 34 -2.68 12.96 3.00
C GLU A 34 -3.56 13.93 3.75
N LYS A 35 -3.65 15.18 3.24
CA LYS A 35 -4.52 16.19 3.81
C LYS A 35 -6.00 15.76 3.82
N ALA A 36 -6.48 15.15 2.73
CA ALA A 36 -7.85 14.63 2.69
C ALA A 36 -8.07 13.51 3.71
N LEU A 37 -7.09 12.61 3.90
CA LEU A 37 -7.15 11.58 4.93
C LEU A 37 -7.22 12.19 6.34
N GLU A 38 -6.39 13.19 6.62
CA GLU A 38 -6.38 13.90 7.92
C GLU A 38 -7.71 14.61 8.19
N GLU A 39 -8.30 15.27 7.19
CA GLU A 39 -9.62 15.90 7.27
C GLU A 39 -10.74 14.88 7.55
N HIS A 40 -10.52 13.61 7.18
CA HIS A 40 -11.42 12.50 7.49
C HIS A 40 -11.02 11.70 8.76
N GLY A 41 -10.11 12.28 9.56
CA GLY A 41 -9.75 11.78 10.88
C GLY A 41 -8.69 10.68 10.92
N HIS A 42 -7.93 10.48 9.84
CA HIS A 42 -6.76 9.61 9.87
C HIS A 42 -5.55 10.35 10.46
N MET A 43 -4.72 9.61 11.18
CA MET A 43 -3.50 10.12 11.78
C MET A 43 -2.27 9.51 11.11
N PRO A 44 -1.23 10.30 10.83
CA PRO A 44 0.00 9.77 10.25
C PRO A 44 0.73 8.86 11.26
N ILE A 45 1.22 7.74 10.77
CA ILE A 45 2.13 6.86 11.50
C ILE A 45 3.33 6.49 10.63
N HIS A 46 4.33 5.91 11.24
CA HIS A 46 5.43 5.27 10.55
C HIS A 46 5.73 3.92 11.21
N VAL A 47 5.79 2.86 10.42
CA VAL A 47 6.31 1.57 10.82
C VAL A 47 7.57 1.22 10.03
N PRO A 48 8.50 0.42 10.61
CA PRO A 48 9.75 0.06 9.94
C PRO A 48 9.54 -0.58 8.55
N ALA A 49 10.49 -0.33 7.65
CA ALA A 49 10.50 -0.91 6.31
C ALA A 49 10.70 -2.43 6.31
N VAL A 50 11.23 -2.96 7.41
CA VAL A 50 11.52 -4.38 7.59
C VAL A 50 10.55 -5.00 8.60
N ILE A 51 10.11 -6.21 8.30
CA ILE A 51 9.18 -6.99 9.12
C ILE A 51 9.90 -8.27 9.54
N PRO A 52 9.91 -8.66 10.83
CA PRO A 52 10.44 -9.94 11.25
C PRO A 52 9.76 -11.09 10.50
N LEU A 53 10.56 -12.04 9.99
CA LEU A 53 10.04 -13.17 9.22
C LEU A 53 8.98 -13.97 10.00
N GLU A 54 9.13 -14.06 11.32
CA GLU A 54 8.15 -14.75 12.17
C GLU A 54 6.77 -14.07 12.19
N TYR A 55 6.71 -12.73 12.12
CA TYR A 55 5.44 -12.01 12.04
C TYR A 55 4.82 -12.20 10.65
N PHE A 56 5.65 -12.14 9.64
CA PHE A 56 5.24 -12.39 8.28
C PHE A 56 4.67 -13.82 8.10
N LYS A 57 5.27 -14.83 8.70
CA LYS A 57 4.80 -16.23 8.67
C LYS A 57 3.49 -16.46 9.45
N LYS A 58 3.20 -15.68 10.50
CA LYS A 58 1.98 -15.86 11.31
C LYS A 58 0.69 -15.54 10.55
N GLU A 59 0.77 -14.73 9.53
CA GLU A 59 -0.35 -14.36 8.67
C GLU A 59 -0.28 -15.07 7.31
N GLU A 60 0.07 -16.35 7.32
CA GLU A 60 0.33 -17.15 6.11
C GLU A 60 -0.84 -17.17 5.13
N GLU A 61 -2.08 -16.99 5.58
CA GLU A 61 -3.26 -16.84 4.70
C GLU A 61 -3.24 -15.53 3.92
N HIS A 62 -2.84 -14.41 4.55
CA HIS A 62 -2.65 -13.12 3.88
C HIS A 62 -1.46 -13.15 2.91
N ILE A 63 -0.47 -13.99 3.21
CA ILE A 63 0.80 -14.07 2.50
C ILE A 63 0.73 -14.92 1.23
N LYS A 64 -0.24 -15.82 1.10
CA LYS A 64 -0.38 -16.70 -0.09
C LYS A 64 -0.33 -15.95 -1.42
N GLY A 65 -0.72 -14.67 -1.43
CA GLY A 65 -0.58 -13.79 -2.59
C GLY A 65 0.82 -13.19 -2.82
N PHE A 66 1.71 -13.23 -1.83
CA PHE A 66 3.00 -12.54 -1.87
C PHE A 66 4.22 -13.43 -1.68
N GLN A 67 4.07 -14.73 -1.40
CA GLN A 67 5.19 -15.64 -1.07
C GLN A 67 6.32 -15.60 -2.11
N ASP A 68 5.96 -15.50 -3.39
CA ASP A 68 6.94 -15.45 -4.49
C ASP A 68 7.46 -14.03 -4.78
N GLU A 69 6.91 -13.00 -4.12
CA GLU A 69 7.19 -11.59 -4.42
C GLU A 69 7.85 -10.84 -3.26
N VAL A 70 8.36 -11.54 -2.25
CA VAL A 70 8.98 -10.92 -1.06
C VAL A 70 10.49 -10.83 -1.20
N PHE A 71 11.04 -9.68 -0.80
CA PHE A 71 12.49 -9.53 -0.62
C PHE A 71 12.89 -9.92 0.80
N PHE A 72 13.86 -10.82 0.93
CA PHE A 72 14.41 -11.23 2.21
C PHE A 72 15.73 -10.53 2.50
N VAL A 73 15.91 -10.07 3.74
CA VAL A 73 17.18 -9.56 4.25
C VAL A 73 17.81 -10.67 5.07
N THR A 74 18.79 -11.33 4.51
CA THR A 74 19.45 -12.52 5.06
C THR A 74 20.88 -12.26 5.54
N LYS A 75 21.39 -11.04 5.33
CA LYS A 75 22.74 -10.64 5.74
C LYS A 75 22.76 -9.20 6.23
N ALA A 76 23.55 -8.97 7.26
CA ALA A 76 23.89 -7.64 7.77
C ALA A 76 25.43 -7.49 7.78
N GLY A 77 25.98 -6.74 6.84
CA GLY A 77 27.42 -6.68 6.60
C GLY A 77 27.98 -8.04 6.20
N LYS A 78 28.93 -8.56 6.98
CA LYS A 78 29.53 -9.90 6.77
C LYS A 78 28.76 -11.03 7.47
N HIS A 79 27.79 -10.70 8.34
CA HIS A 79 27.05 -11.68 9.12
C HIS A 79 25.87 -12.22 8.32
N VAL A 80 25.77 -13.53 8.19
CA VAL A 80 24.56 -14.23 7.75
C VAL A 80 23.62 -14.28 8.93
N LEU A 81 22.41 -13.77 8.76
CA LEU A 81 21.40 -13.75 9.82
C LEU A 81 20.87 -15.18 10.05
N PRO A 82 20.77 -15.64 11.30
CA PRO A 82 20.06 -16.88 11.60
C PRO A 82 18.57 -16.73 11.25
N GLU A 83 17.85 -17.83 11.09
CA GLU A 83 16.46 -17.80 10.59
C GLU A 83 15.54 -16.89 11.42
N HIS A 84 15.70 -16.85 12.73
CA HIS A 84 14.88 -16.02 13.62
C HIS A 84 15.21 -14.51 13.57
N GLU A 85 16.30 -14.13 12.91
CA GLU A 85 16.69 -12.74 12.69
C GLU A 85 16.49 -12.28 11.23
N ILE A 86 15.98 -13.15 10.37
CA ILE A 86 15.65 -12.77 8.98
C ILE A 86 14.51 -11.79 8.98
N PHE A 87 14.64 -10.75 8.16
CA PHE A 87 13.59 -9.78 7.90
C PHE A 87 13.11 -9.88 6.46
N VAL A 88 11.89 -9.40 6.22
CA VAL A 88 11.38 -9.14 4.88
C VAL A 88 11.23 -7.64 4.67
N LEU A 89 11.51 -7.15 3.47
CA LEU A 89 11.08 -5.80 3.09
C LEU A 89 9.56 -5.83 2.95
N ARG A 90 8.86 -4.89 3.58
CA ARG A 90 7.38 -4.87 3.60
C ARG A 90 6.80 -4.85 2.18
N PRO A 91 6.01 -5.85 1.78
CA PRO A 91 5.22 -5.79 0.55
C PRO A 91 3.90 -5.05 0.74
N THR A 92 3.49 -4.92 2.00
CA THR A 92 2.37 -4.21 2.61
C THR A 92 2.62 -4.19 4.12
N SER A 93 1.84 -3.50 4.93
CA SER A 93 2.19 -3.23 6.34
C SER A 93 1.29 -3.87 7.38
N GLU A 94 0.29 -4.66 7.01
CA GLU A 94 -0.65 -5.30 7.96
C GLU A 94 0.10 -6.04 9.07
N THR A 95 1.08 -6.87 8.69
CA THR A 95 1.88 -7.69 9.61
C THR A 95 2.80 -6.88 10.53
N ALA A 96 3.04 -5.60 10.22
CA ALA A 96 3.75 -4.66 11.09
C ALA A 96 2.80 -3.84 11.96
N ILE A 97 1.64 -3.44 11.41
CA ILE A 97 0.71 -2.49 12.06
C ILE A 97 -0.23 -3.20 13.05
N TYR A 98 -0.79 -4.35 12.70
CA TYR A 98 -1.80 -5.00 13.55
C TYR A 98 -1.27 -5.51 14.89
N PRO A 99 -0.03 -6.02 15.00
CA PRO A 99 0.57 -6.26 16.30
C PRO A 99 0.65 -4.99 17.17
N MET A 100 0.87 -3.83 16.55
CA MET A 100 0.89 -2.54 17.26
C MET A 100 -0.52 -2.10 17.66
N PHE A 101 -1.53 -2.33 16.81
CA PHE A 101 -2.93 -2.07 17.15
C PHE A 101 -3.35 -2.85 18.41
N SER A 102 -2.93 -4.10 18.54
CA SER A 102 -3.21 -4.90 19.74
C SER A 102 -2.59 -4.34 21.02
N LEU A 103 -1.51 -3.58 20.88
CA LEU A 103 -0.86 -2.88 22.00
C LEU A 103 -1.48 -1.51 22.28
N TRP A 104 -1.97 -0.81 21.26
CA TRP A 104 -2.50 0.55 21.39
C TRP A 104 -3.99 0.55 21.80
N ILE A 105 -4.78 -0.38 21.29
CA ILE A 105 -6.19 -0.49 21.58
C ILE A 105 -6.37 -1.30 22.89
N LYS A 106 -6.69 -0.61 23.99
CA LYS A 106 -6.92 -1.21 25.31
C LYS A 106 -8.39 -1.36 25.63
N GLY A 107 -9.26 -0.71 24.88
CA GLY A 107 -10.70 -0.76 25.07
C GLY A 107 -11.45 0.05 24.02
N THR A 108 -12.78 0.01 24.10
CA THR A 108 -13.66 0.66 23.13
C THR A 108 -13.50 2.17 23.02
N LYS A 109 -12.96 2.82 24.06
CA LYS A 109 -12.66 4.27 24.05
C LYS A 109 -11.52 4.64 23.11
N ASP A 110 -10.66 3.68 22.76
CA ASP A 110 -9.51 3.87 21.87
C ASP A 110 -9.92 3.70 20.39
N LEU A 111 -11.19 3.42 20.12
CA LEU A 111 -11.80 3.26 18.81
C LEU A 111 -12.74 4.42 18.47
N PRO A 112 -12.88 4.80 17.20
CA PRO A 112 -12.14 4.24 16.06
C PRO A 112 -10.68 4.67 16.06
N LEU A 113 -9.78 3.78 15.67
CA LEU A 113 -8.38 4.09 15.37
C LEU A 113 -8.22 4.09 13.85
N LYS A 114 -7.85 5.23 13.28
CA LYS A 114 -7.63 5.40 11.84
C LYS A 114 -6.25 5.99 11.61
N VAL A 115 -5.40 5.25 10.92
CA VAL A 115 -4.03 5.66 10.65
C VAL A 115 -3.69 5.53 9.18
N TYR A 116 -2.67 6.29 8.73
CA TYR A 116 -2.10 6.16 7.40
C TYR A 116 -0.58 6.30 7.42
N GLN A 117 0.07 5.75 6.42
CA GLN A 117 1.46 6.06 6.11
C GLN A 117 1.67 6.21 4.61
N SER A 118 2.61 7.09 4.23
CA SER A 118 3.05 7.30 2.85
C SER A 118 4.49 6.86 2.74
N GLU A 119 4.70 5.61 2.34
CA GLU A 119 5.99 4.96 2.41
C GLU A 119 6.23 4.05 1.20
N PHE A 120 7.47 3.61 1.02
CA PHE A 120 7.79 2.62 0.02
C PHE A 120 7.41 1.21 0.48
N VAL A 121 6.94 0.41 -0.48
CA VAL A 121 6.78 -1.05 -0.36
C VAL A 121 7.58 -1.73 -1.45
N TRP A 122 7.94 -2.98 -1.22
CA TRP A 122 8.81 -3.75 -2.12
C TRP A 122 8.17 -5.08 -2.47
N ARG A 123 7.99 -5.30 -3.78
CA ARG A 123 7.47 -6.56 -4.32
C ARG A 123 8.37 -7.04 -5.43
N TYR A 124 8.87 -8.26 -5.33
CA TYR A 124 9.69 -8.86 -6.37
C TYR A 124 8.83 -9.23 -7.58
N GLU A 125 8.39 -8.22 -8.29
CA GLU A 125 7.53 -8.37 -9.46
C GLU A 125 8.23 -9.23 -10.54
N THR A 126 7.61 -10.36 -10.86
CA THR A 126 8.14 -11.32 -11.85
C THR A 126 7.73 -10.99 -13.27
N LYS A 127 6.59 -10.31 -13.44
CA LYS A 127 6.08 -9.84 -14.72
C LYS A 127 6.94 -8.68 -15.26
N ALA A 128 6.66 -8.24 -16.46
CA ALA A 128 7.34 -7.11 -17.06
C ALA A 128 7.10 -5.81 -16.28
N THR A 129 8.16 -5.21 -15.77
CA THR A 129 8.10 -3.91 -15.10
C THR A 129 7.92 -2.78 -16.11
N ARG A 130 7.16 -1.76 -15.74
CA ARG A 130 6.92 -0.55 -16.53
C ARG A 130 7.02 0.66 -15.62
N PRO A 131 7.88 1.64 -15.91
CA PRO A 131 8.04 2.82 -15.06
C PRO A 131 6.71 3.49 -14.73
N LEU A 132 6.50 3.86 -13.46
CA LEU A 132 5.32 4.50 -12.90
C LEU A 132 4.03 3.64 -12.90
N ILE A 133 4.06 2.45 -13.51
CA ILE A 133 2.89 1.57 -13.61
C ILE A 133 3.11 0.29 -12.81
N ARG A 134 4.28 -0.32 -12.94
CA ARG A 134 4.62 -1.57 -12.28
C ARG A 134 6.11 -1.63 -12.00
N GLY A 135 6.47 -1.51 -10.74
CA GLY A 135 7.84 -1.56 -10.24
C GLY A 135 8.02 -2.59 -9.15
N ARG A 136 9.26 -2.72 -8.68
CA ARG A 136 9.62 -3.54 -7.51
C ARG A 136 9.75 -2.72 -6.22
N GLU A 137 9.86 -1.43 -6.36
CA GLU A 137 9.79 -0.43 -5.31
C GLU A 137 8.67 0.52 -5.67
N ILE A 138 7.68 0.63 -4.81
CA ILE A 138 6.44 1.36 -5.06
C ILE A 138 6.25 2.35 -3.92
N LEU A 139 6.17 3.63 -4.23
CA LEU A 139 5.71 4.63 -3.28
C LEU A 139 4.19 4.59 -3.28
N TRP A 140 3.58 4.40 -2.12
CA TRP A 140 2.13 4.37 -1.97
C TRP A 140 1.66 5.04 -0.68
N ILE A 141 0.36 5.21 -0.57
CA ILE A 141 -0.32 5.53 0.69
C ILE A 141 -1.14 4.30 1.07
N GLU A 142 -1.03 3.90 2.32
CA GLU A 142 -1.90 2.88 2.90
C GLU A 142 -2.56 3.39 4.17
N THR A 143 -3.81 3.03 4.36
CA THR A 143 -4.59 3.35 5.55
C THR A 143 -4.97 2.06 6.26
N HIS A 144 -4.92 2.08 7.59
CA HIS A 144 -5.34 0.95 8.42
C HIS A 144 -6.27 1.48 9.51
N CYS A 145 -7.42 0.84 9.65
CA CYS A 145 -8.46 1.31 10.56
C CYS A 145 -8.99 0.18 11.42
N ALA A 146 -9.30 0.49 12.68
CA ALA A 146 -10.02 -0.39 13.58
C ALA A 146 -11.25 0.31 14.12
N PHE A 147 -12.38 -0.40 14.15
CA PHE A 147 -13.68 0.12 14.53
C PHE A 147 -14.30 -0.73 15.64
N ARG A 148 -15.38 -0.23 16.27
CA ARG A 148 -16.09 -0.95 17.33
C ARG A 148 -16.97 -2.09 16.80
N ASN A 149 -17.44 -1.93 15.58
CA ASN A 149 -18.37 -2.86 14.93
C ASN A 149 -18.26 -2.78 13.40
N GLU A 150 -18.88 -3.74 12.77
CA GLU A 150 -18.91 -3.89 11.31
C GLU A 150 -19.55 -2.70 10.57
N GLU A 151 -20.60 -2.12 11.15
CA GLU A 151 -21.32 -0.98 10.55
C GLU A 151 -20.40 0.25 10.42
N GLU A 152 -19.62 0.57 11.47
CA GLU A 152 -18.63 1.64 11.43
C GLU A 152 -17.53 1.36 10.37
N ALA A 153 -17.09 0.11 10.25
CA ALA A 153 -16.07 -0.28 9.28
C ALA A 153 -16.60 -0.18 7.84
N LYS A 154 -17.80 -0.66 7.57
CA LYS A 154 -18.45 -0.53 6.24
C LYS A 154 -18.65 0.93 5.83
N LYS A 155 -19.03 1.78 6.79
CA LYS A 155 -19.13 3.22 6.54
C LYS A 155 -17.78 3.85 6.18
N GLN A 156 -16.67 3.32 6.72
CA GLN A 156 -15.34 3.78 6.32
C GLN A 156 -15.04 3.46 4.86
N ILE A 157 -15.42 2.29 4.35
CA ILE A 157 -15.27 1.95 2.93
C ILE A 157 -15.99 2.98 2.04
N GLU A 158 -17.22 3.36 2.41
CA GLU A 158 -17.94 4.41 1.69
C GLU A 158 -17.19 5.76 1.72
N ASN A 159 -16.54 6.09 2.84
CA ASN A 159 -15.72 7.29 2.96
C ASN A 159 -14.46 7.20 2.11
N ASP A 160 -13.78 6.06 2.07
CA ASP A 160 -12.60 5.84 1.24
C ASP A 160 -12.92 6.02 -0.25
N ILE A 161 -14.07 5.49 -0.68
CA ILE A 161 -14.57 5.66 -2.05
C ILE A 161 -14.82 7.14 -2.35
N LYS A 162 -15.43 7.88 -1.41
CA LYS A 162 -15.67 9.34 -1.57
C LYS A 162 -14.36 10.12 -1.69
N ILE A 163 -13.41 9.86 -0.79
CA ILE A 163 -12.09 10.49 -0.82
C ILE A 163 -11.40 10.22 -2.16
N ALA A 164 -11.47 8.97 -2.64
CA ALA A 164 -10.88 8.61 -3.93
C ALA A 164 -11.50 9.40 -5.09
N TYR A 165 -12.82 9.52 -5.16
CA TYR A 165 -13.49 10.33 -6.19
C TYR A 165 -13.10 11.81 -6.08
N GLU A 166 -13.13 12.38 -4.88
CA GLU A 166 -12.78 13.76 -4.65
C GLU A 166 -11.33 14.08 -5.09
N ILE A 167 -10.39 13.24 -4.72
CA ILE A 167 -8.98 13.52 -4.97
C ILE A 167 -8.50 13.01 -6.32
N ILE A 168 -8.77 11.74 -6.65
CA ILE A 168 -8.20 11.12 -7.86
C ILE A 168 -8.96 11.58 -9.10
N GLU A 169 -10.28 11.60 -9.07
CA GLU A 169 -11.06 12.00 -10.22
C GLU A 169 -11.16 13.53 -10.35
N HIS A 170 -11.59 14.22 -9.28
CA HIS A 170 -11.88 15.66 -9.41
C HIS A 170 -10.63 16.53 -9.33
N ILE A 171 -9.64 16.21 -8.49
CA ILE A 171 -8.43 17.02 -8.36
C ILE A 171 -7.34 16.56 -9.33
N PHE A 172 -7.07 15.25 -9.44
CA PHE A 172 -6.02 14.75 -10.34
C PHE A 172 -6.49 14.53 -11.77
N GLY A 173 -7.82 14.53 -12.02
CA GLY A 173 -8.39 14.35 -13.36
C GLY A 173 -8.21 12.93 -13.90
N ILE A 174 -8.13 11.92 -13.05
CA ILE A 174 -7.98 10.52 -13.43
C ILE A 174 -9.32 9.82 -13.26
N PRO A 175 -10.10 9.59 -14.34
CA PRO A 175 -11.36 8.90 -14.25
C PRO A 175 -11.15 7.42 -13.93
N PHE A 176 -12.00 6.86 -13.09
CA PHE A 176 -11.97 5.45 -12.71
C PHE A 176 -13.38 4.96 -12.34
N LEU A 177 -13.51 3.63 -12.19
CA LEU A 177 -14.70 2.99 -11.67
C LEU A 177 -14.33 2.11 -10.49
N PHE A 178 -15.14 2.14 -9.42
CA PHE A 178 -15.03 1.19 -8.32
C PHE A 178 -15.84 -0.06 -8.62
N PHE A 179 -15.22 -1.21 -8.34
CA PHE A 179 -15.85 -2.52 -8.43
C PHE A 179 -15.63 -3.30 -7.14
N LYS A 180 -16.69 -3.95 -6.66
CA LYS A 180 -16.53 -5.04 -5.68
C LYS A 180 -15.89 -6.23 -6.41
N ARG A 181 -14.77 -6.70 -5.91
CA ARG A 181 -14.07 -7.86 -6.49
C ARG A 181 -14.84 -9.16 -6.20
N PRO A 182 -14.87 -10.08 -7.15
CA PRO A 182 -15.41 -11.42 -6.91
C PRO A 182 -14.50 -12.22 -5.97
N GLU A 183 -15.01 -13.29 -5.39
CA GLU A 183 -14.29 -14.11 -4.41
C GLU A 183 -12.90 -14.58 -4.87
N TRP A 184 -12.75 -14.88 -6.16
CA TRP A 184 -11.49 -15.35 -6.73
C TRP A 184 -10.45 -14.26 -6.97
N ASP A 185 -10.83 -12.99 -6.92
CA ASP A 185 -9.95 -11.80 -7.11
C ASP A 185 -9.92 -10.91 -5.86
N LYS A 186 -10.46 -11.41 -4.77
CA LYS A 186 -10.49 -10.74 -3.48
C LYS A 186 -9.11 -10.78 -2.82
N PHE A 187 -8.75 -9.73 -2.10
CA PHE A 187 -7.53 -9.74 -1.28
C PHE A 187 -7.61 -10.87 -0.24
N ALA A 188 -6.55 -11.65 -0.14
CA ALA A 188 -6.50 -12.78 0.78
C ALA A 188 -6.68 -12.29 2.23
N GLY A 189 -7.64 -12.89 2.95
CA GLY A 189 -7.99 -12.52 4.32
C GLY A 189 -9.05 -11.42 4.47
N ALA A 190 -9.41 -10.70 3.39
CA ALA A 190 -10.53 -9.76 3.44
C ALA A 190 -11.88 -10.48 3.28
N GLU A 191 -12.93 -9.99 3.91
CA GLU A 191 -14.31 -10.39 3.59
C GLU A 191 -14.77 -9.79 2.26
N GLU A 192 -14.46 -8.53 2.05
CA GLU A 192 -14.78 -7.80 0.83
C GLU A 192 -13.59 -6.98 0.34
N THR A 193 -13.45 -6.91 -0.97
CA THR A 193 -12.45 -6.05 -1.64
C THR A 193 -13.15 -5.18 -2.67
N TYR A 194 -12.91 -3.90 -2.60
CA TYR A 194 -13.32 -2.91 -3.59
C TYR A 194 -12.07 -2.34 -4.25
N ALA A 195 -12.07 -2.24 -5.56
CA ALA A 195 -10.94 -1.71 -6.31
C ALA A 195 -11.36 -0.67 -7.32
N ALA A 196 -10.56 0.37 -7.45
CA ALA A 196 -10.70 1.41 -8.45
C ALA A 196 -9.84 1.07 -9.67
N ASP A 197 -10.47 0.91 -10.81
CA ASP A 197 -9.82 0.62 -12.08
C ASP A 197 -9.96 1.81 -13.04
N THR A 198 -8.85 2.27 -13.60
CA THR A 198 -8.81 3.29 -14.67
C THR A 198 -8.43 2.67 -16.00
N LEU A 199 -8.96 3.23 -17.09
CA LEU A 199 -8.65 2.77 -18.44
C LEU A 199 -7.39 3.47 -18.95
N MET A 200 -6.39 2.69 -19.29
CA MET A 200 -5.13 3.18 -19.87
C MET A 200 -5.26 3.40 -21.37
N LYS A 201 -4.36 4.22 -21.94
CA LYS A 201 -4.34 4.52 -23.39
C LYS A 201 -4.17 3.30 -24.31
N ASP A 202 -3.66 2.20 -23.77
CA ASP A 202 -3.54 0.92 -24.47
C ASP A 202 -4.76 0.00 -24.29
N ASN A 203 -5.89 0.57 -23.84
CA ASN A 203 -7.16 -0.11 -23.56
C ASN A 203 -7.07 -1.20 -22.49
N LYS A 204 -6.10 -1.14 -21.61
CA LYS A 204 -6.00 -2.03 -20.46
C LYS A 204 -6.49 -1.33 -19.20
N ALA A 205 -7.17 -2.06 -18.35
CA ALA A 205 -7.49 -1.60 -17.01
C ALA A 205 -6.23 -1.60 -16.12
N LEU A 206 -6.08 -0.55 -15.34
CA LEU A 206 -5.06 -0.44 -14.31
C LEU A 206 -5.76 -0.18 -12.97
N GLN A 207 -5.54 -1.07 -12.02
CA GLN A 207 -5.96 -0.85 -10.63
C GLN A 207 -5.09 0.25 -10.02
N ILE A 208 -5.71 1.29 -9.49
CA ILE A 208 -5.03 2.45 -8.92
C ILE A 208 -5.23 2.58 -7.42
N LEU A 209 -6.25 1.94 -6.87
CA LEU A 209 -6.57 1.96 -5.45
C LEU A 209 -7.38 0.72 -5.09
N THR A 210 -7.27 0.28 -3.83
CA THR A 210 -8.15 -0.72 -3.22
C THR A 210 -8.53 -0.31 -1.81
N THR A 211 -9.71 -0.75 -1.37
CA THR A 211 -10.11 -0.77 0.03
C THR A 211 -10.65 -2.15 0.39
N HIS A 212 -10.33 -2.62 1.58
CA HIS A 212 -10.63 -3.99 2.03
C HIS A 212 -11.40 -3.92 3.36
N PHE A 213 -12.36 -4.83 3.46
CA PHE A 213 -13.08 -5.09 4.71
C PHE A 213 -12.75 -6.48 5.23
#